data_08f7233ad6c3050b38f42f666e84325d
#
_entry.id   08f7233ad6c3050b38f42f666e84325d
#
_cell.length_a   1.000
_cell.length_b   1.000
_cell.length_c   1.000
_cell.angle_alpha   90.00
_cell.angle_beta   90.00
_cell.angle_gamma   90.00
#
_symmetry.space_group_name_H-M   'P 1'
#
loop_
_entity.id
_entity.type
_entity.pdbx_description
1 polymer ?
#
loop_
_entity_poly.entity_id
_entity_poly.type
_entity_poly.pdbx_seq_one_letter_code
_entity_poly.pdbx_strand_id
1 'polypeptide(L)'
;MKEIQTWDWQTPLKEIPVQEWADRYNWVEEPCITPDGEAVASIVNLDDMTFGICVNGQLWEGEFEKAWTLKAFGDRGYAAAVCQDEEWQVLVDGVPWSNTFDFVWNLQFCPSGDHVGLAYQKDMEYGMAVNDTLWEEGFENITGTVLGPGGNCAAVVQAESMPAADVDAFAKGLFGVAVNGTCGEQRFLNAWDLSFSRDGKDLTWAVRMDREAYGVAVNGKLWDQKFQAVWRPVFXMKIYGTFSPAQLDQISQPLLR
;
A
#
# COMPACT_ATOMS: atom_id res chain seq x y z
N MET A 1 0.20 -14.00 -9.76
CA MET A 1 1.16 -13.83 -10.87
C MET A 1 0.83 -14.80 -11.97
N LYS A 2 0.52 -14.29 -13.18
CA LYS A 2 0.53 -15.16 -14.36
C LYS A 2 1.94 -15.73 -14.50
N GLU A 3 2.03 -16.94 -14.95
CA GLU A 3 3.34 -17.57 -15.10
C GLU A 3 4.23 -16.76 -16.04
N ILE A 4 5.46 -16.52 -15.64
CA ILE A 4 6.49 -15.85 -16.46
C ILE A 4 6.59 -16.46 -17.87
N GLN A 5 6.17 -17.71 -18.01
CA GLN A 5 6.10 -18.42 -19.30
C GLN A 5 5.19 -17.75 -20.33
N THR A 6 4.24 -16.90 -19.90
CA THR A 6 3.35 -16.19 -20.84
C THR A 6 3.95 -14.89 -21.38
N TRP A 7 5.11 -14.48 -20.89
CA TRP A 7 5.77 -13.26 -21.36
C TRP A 7 6.45 -13.51 -22.72
N ASP A 8 6.52 -12.46 -23.53
CA ASP A 8 7.23 -12.54 -24.83
C ASP A 8 8.74 -12.41 -24.60
N TRP A 9 9.42 -13.56 -24.56
CA TRP A 9 10.87 -13.63 -24.43
C TRP A 9 11.60 -13.58 -25.78
N GLN A 10 10.86 -13.55 -26.88
CA GLN A 10 11.45 -13.60 -28.22
C GLN A 10 11.70 -12.20 -28.78
N THR A 11 10.93 -11.21 -28.33
CA THR A 11 11.11 -9.83 -28.75
C THR A 11 12.15 -9.17 -27.82
N PRO A 12 13.38 -8.95 -28.30
CA PRO A 12 14.44 -8.43 -27.43
C PRO A 12 14.28 -6.94 -27.10
N LEU A 13 13.47 -6.23 -27.90
CA LEU A 13 13.28 -4.79 -27.73
C LEU A 13 11.89 -4.40 -28.22
N LYS A 14 11.16 -3.68 -27.39
CA LYS A 14 9.89 -3.05 -27.77
C LYS A 14 10.03 -1.54 -27.58
N GLU A 15 9.75 -0.80 -28.61
CA GLU A 15 9.79 0.67 -28.56
C GLU A 15 8.36 1.22 -28.48
N ILE A 16 8.09 2.01 -27.47
CA ILE A 16 6.84 2.76 -27.32
C ILE A 16 7.21 4.24 -27.40
N PRO A 17 6.71 4.97 -28.40
CA PRO A 17 7.19 6.33 -28.67
C PRO A 17 6.57 7.36 -27.71
N VAL A 18 6.94 7.30 -26.45
CA VAL A 18 6.47 8.21 -25.41
C VAL A 18 6.77 9.69 -25.78
N GLN A 19 7.82 9.91 -26.54
CA GLN A 19 8.16 11.26 -26.99
C GLN A 19 7.04 11.89 -27.85
N GLU A 20 6.31 11.08 -28.59
CA GLU A 20 5.18 11.58 -29.40
C GLU A 20 4.03 12.09 -28.51
N TRP A 21 3.98 11.65 -27.26
CA TRP A 21 2.96 12.12 -26.30
C TRP A 21 3.25 13.58 -25.90
N ALA A 22 4.53 13.96 -25.79
CA ALA A 22 4.93 15.33 -25.47
C ALA A 22 4.49 16.32 -26.55
N ASP A 23 4.28 15.85 -27.79
CA ASP A 23 3.78 16.68 -28.88
C ASP A 23 2.25 16.84 -28.86
N ARG A 24 1.54 15.93 -28.14
CA ARG A 24 0.07 15.93 -28.09
C ARG A 24 -0.50 16.54 -26.82
N TYR A 25 0.28 16.54 -25.73
CA TYR A 25 -0.18 16.95 -24.41
C TYR A 25 0.66 18.12 -23.90
N ASN A 26 0.10 18.96 -23.05
CA ASN A 26 0.85 20.08 -22.46
C ASN A 26 2.06 19.61 -21.67
N TRP A 27 1.89 18.52 -20.92
CA TRP A 27 3.04 17.79 -20.34
C TRP A 27 2.66 16.32 -20.08
N VAL A 28 3.67 15.52 -19.89
CA VAL A 28 3.57 14.09 -19.61
C VAL A 28 4.37 13.83 -18.32
N GLU A 29 3.74 13.22 -17.33
CA GLU A 29 4.42 12.86 -16.10
C GLU A 29 5.34 11.65 -16.30
N GLU A 30 6.17 11.36 -15.30
CA GLU A 30 7.11 10.26 -15.38
C GLU A 30 6.39 8.94 -15.73
N PRO A 31 6.75 8.28 -16.82
CA PRO A 31 6.03 7.08 -17.23
C PRO A 31 6.34 5.88 -16.34
N CYS A 32 5.34 5.03 -16.13
CA CYS A 32 5.53 3.75 -15.47
C CYS A 32 5.28 2.60 -16.45
N ILE A 33 6.04 1.52 -16.27
CA ILE A 33 6.08 0.39 -17.21
C ILE A 33 5.55 -0.85 -16.50
N THR A 34 4.74 -1.65 -17.20
CA THR A 34 4.27 -2.93 -16.66
C THR A 34 5.44 -3.91 -16.50
N PRO A 35 5.36 -4.81 -15.50
CA PRO A 35 6.45 -5.76 -15.27
C PRO A 35 6.79 -6.65 -16.47
N ASP A 36 5.83 -6.97 -17.33
CA ASP A 36 6.09 -7.75 -18.55
C ASP A 36 6.72 -6.91 -19.68
N GLY A 37 6.83 -5.58 -19.50
CA GLY A 37 7.41 -4.70 -20.51
C GLY A 37 6.51 -4.39 -21.69
N GLU A 38 5.24 -4.79 -21.67
CA GLU A 38 4.34 -4.67 -22.82
C GLU A 38 3.60 -3.33 -22.88
N ALA A 39 3.55 -2.60 -21.77
CA ALA A 39 2.80 -1.36 -21.72
C ALA A 39 3.53 -0.29 -20.90
N VAL A 40 3.34 0.95 -21.33
CA VAL A 40 3.82 2.15 -20.65
C VAL A 40 2.61 3.06 -20.41
N ALA A 41 2.47 3.56 -19.21
CA ALA A 41 1.41 4.49 -18.86
C ALA A 41 1.99 5.77 -18.25
N SER A 42 1.27 6.87 -18.43
CA SER A 42 1.62 8.15 -17.80
C SER A 42 0.36 8.96 -17.55
N ILE A 43 0.40 9.81 -16.54
CA ILE A 43 -0.57 10.90 -16.39
C ILE A 43 -0.18 11.96 -17.40
N VAL A 44 -1.14 12.46 -18.15
CA VAL A 44 -0.94 13.50 -19.16
C VAL A 44 -1.84 14.70 -18.87
N ASN A 45 -1.32 15.90 -19.11
CA ASN A 45 -2.13 17.10 -19.00
C ASN A 45 -2.75 17.41 -20.37
N LEU A 46 -4.07 17.41 -20.40
CA LEU A 46 -4.84 17.61 -21.64
C LEU A 46 -5.06 19.09 -21.94
N ASP A 47 -5.34 19.87 -20.89
CA ASP A 47 -5.62 21.30 -20.94
C ASP A 47 -5.45 21.88 -19.53
N ASP A 48 -5.61 23.19 -19.37
CA ASP A 48 -5.51 23.84 -18.05
C ASP A 48 -6.38 23.09 -17.02
N MET A 49 -5.73 22.59 -15.99
CA MET A 49 -6.38 21.87 -14.88
C MET A 49 -7.12 20.58 -15.29
N THR A 50 -6.80 20.01 -16.46
CA THR A 50 -7.44 18.78 -16.94
C THR A 50 -6.40 17.71 -17.22
N PHE A 51 -6.61 16.52 -16.65
CA PHE A 51 -5.65 15.41 -16.72
C PHE A 51 -6.32 14.15 -17.27
N GLY A 52 -5.54 13.30 -17.88
CA GLY A 52 -5.95 11.99 -18.35
C GLY A 52 -4.89 10.95 -18.05
N ILE A 53 -5.25 9.69 -18.22
CA ILE A 53 -4.31 8.57 -18.12
C ILE A 53 -4.08 8.04 -19.54
N CYS A 54 -2.83 8.02 -19.98
CA CYS A 54 -2.46 7.57 -21.32
C CYS A 54 -1.68 6.25 -21.20
N VAL A 55 -2.15 5.22 -21.88
CA VAL A 55 -1.50 3.90 -21.89
C VAL A 55 -1.19 3.53 -23.34
N ASN A 56 0.08 3.31 -23.63
CA ASN A 56 0.58 3.02 -25.00
C ASN A 56 0.04 4.02 -26.05
N GLY A 57 -0.08 5.29 -25.66
CA GLY A 57 -0.54 6.35 -26.58
C GLY A 57 -2.06 6.51 -26.68
N GLN A 58 -2.82 5.72 -25.91
CA GLN A 58 -4.29 5.80 -25.90
C GLN A 58 -4.77 6.29 -24.53
N LEU A 59 -5.67 7.26 -24.53
CA LEU A 59 -6.27 7.77 -23.29
C LEU A 59 -7.32 6.80 -22.77
N TRP A 60 -7.33 6.61 -21.46
CA TRP A 60 -8.49 6.04 -20.78
C TRP A 60 -9.69 7.00 -20.90
N GLU A 61 -10.88 6.46 -20.76
CA GLU A 61 -12.10 7.28 -20.73
C GLU A 61 -12.11 8.13 -19.46
N GLY A 62 -12.48 9.39 -19.62
CA GLY A 62 -12.60 10.37 -18.53
C GLY A 62 -11.53 11.45 -18.59
N GLU A 63 -11.90 12.60 -18.09
CA GLU A 63 -11.03 13.75 -17.90
C GLU A 63 -11.16 14.17 -16.44
N PHE A 64 -10.05 14.50 -15.79
CA PHE A 64 -10.01 14.66 -14.34
C PHE A 64 -9.36 15.98 -13.94
N GLU A 65 -9.84 16.59 -12.86
CA GLU A 65 -9.21 17.78 -12.28
C GLU A 65 -7.87 17.46 -11.65
N LYS A 66 -7.70 16.20 -11.15
CA LYS A 66 -6.43 15.70 -10.58
C LYS A 66 -6.29 14.22 -10.91
N ALA A 67 -5.06 13.82 -11.13
CA ALA A 67 -4.73 12.41 -11.28
C ALA A 67 -3.40 12.16 -10.54
N TRP A 68 -3.37 11.17 -9.64
CA TRP A 68 -2.21 10.90 -8.80
C TRP A 68 -1.92 9.40 -8.72
N THR A 69 -0.72 9.10 -8.31
CA THR A 69 -0.30 7.74 -7.90
C THR A 69 -0.56 6.66 -8.94
N LEU A 70 -0.41 7.02 -10.22
CA LEU A 70 -0.45 6.00 -11.28
C LEU A 70 0.65 4.97 -11.05
N LYS A 71 0.26 3.70 -10.98
CA LYS A 71 1.20 2.59 -10.73
C LYS A 71 0.81 1.37 -11.55
N ALA A 72 1.83 0.64 -11.99
CA ALA A 72 1.65 -0.67 -12.62
C ALA A 72 1.56 -1.77 -11.55
N PHE A 73 0.77 -2.79 -11.81
CA PHE A 73 0.63 -3.95 -10.91
C PHE A 73 0.39 -5.24 -11.69
N GLY A 74 0.58 -6.36 -11.02
CA GLY A 74 0.44 -7.66 -11.67
C GLY A 74 1.39 -7.78 -12.84
N ASP A 75 0.92 -8.34 -13.94
CA ASP A 75 1.71 -8.43 -15.17
C ASP A 75 1.50 -7.22 -16.08
N ARG A 76 0.27 -6.77 -16.24
CA ARG A 76 -0.10 -5.73 -17.21
C ARG A 76 -1.09 -4.68 -16.69
N GLY A 77 -1.41 -4.70 -15.40
CA GLY A 77 -2.41 -3.81 -14.83
C GLY A 77 -1.86 -2.44 -14.47
N TYR A 78 -2.75 -1.46 -14.44
CA TYR A 78 -2.47 -0.11 -13.93
C TYR A 78 -3.60 0.33 -13.02
N ALA A 79 -3.27 1.07 -11.98
CA ALA A 79 -4.25 1.75 -11.17
C ALA A 79 -3.81 3.19 -10.91
N ALA A 80 -4.78 4.08 -10.78
CA ALA A 80 -4.55 5.50 -10.50
C ALA A 80 -5.66 6.05 -9.61
N ALA A 81 -5.32 7.04 -8.81
CA ALA A 81 -6.30 7.85 -8.07
C ALA A 81 -6.61 9.09 -8.90
N VAL A 82 -7.89 9.37 -9.13
CA VAL A 82 -8.35 10.52 -9.90
C VAL A 82 -9.37 11.30 -9.10
N CYS A 83 -9.50 12.60 -9.39
CA CYS A 83 -10.45 13.47 -8.72
C CYS A 83 -11.25 14.25 -9.77
N GLN A 84 -12.54 14.26 -9.59
CA GLN A 84 -13.48 15.05 -10.40
C GLN A 84 -14.59 15.57 -9.49
N ASP A 85 -14.93 16.86 -9.62
CA ASP A 85 -15.95 17.52 -8.81
C ASP A 85 -15.73 17.35 -7.29
N GLU A 86 -14.46 17.46 -6.88
CA GLU A 86 -13.99 17.29 -5.50
C GLU A 86 -14.11 15.86 -4.95
N GLU A 87 -14.58 14.89 -5.72
CA GLU A 87 -14.65 13.49 -5.32
C GLU A 87 -13.48 12.70 -5.91
N TRP A 88 -12.83 11.90 -5.04
CA TRP A 88 -11.76 11.00 -5.44
C TRP A 88 -12.31 9.63 -5.80
N GLN A 89 -11.71 9.01 -6.81
CA GLN A 89 -12.08 7.68 -7.30
C GLN A 89 -10.81 6.93 -7.71
N VAL A 90 -10.89 5.62 -7.73
CA VAL A 90 -9.78 4.77 -8.19
C VAL A 90 -10.15 4.18 -9.55
N LEU A 91 -9.25 4.32 -10.50
CA LEU A 91 -9.35 3.63 -11.79
C LEU A 91 -8.44 2.42 -11.75
N VAL A 92 -8.95 1.26 -12.17
CA VAL A 92 -8.16 0.05 -12.35
C VAL A 92 -8.33 -0.38 -13.81
N ASP A 93 -7.27 -0.32 -14.59
CA ASP A 93 -7.26 -0.58 -16.04
C ASP A 93 -8.33 0.22 -16.79
N GLY A 94 -8.50 1.49 -16.37
CA GLY A 94 -9.47 2.39 -16.98
C GLY A 94 -10.90 2.24 -16.46
N VAL A 95 -11.15 1.27 -15.59
CA VAL A 95 -12.49 1.04 -15.03
C VAL A 95 -12.58 1.68 -13.64
N PRO A 96 -13.50 2.62 -13.43
CA PRO A 96 -13.63 3.27 -12.12
C PRO A 96 -14.27 2.33 -11.09
N TRP A 97 -13.79 2.42 -9.85
CA TRP A 97 -14.49 1.83 -8.72
C TRP A 97 -15.87 2.49 -8.55
N SER A 98 -16.81 1.78 -7.96
CA SER A 98 -18.15 2.31 -7.72
C SER A 98 -18.18 3.31 -6.55
N ASN A 99 -17.22 3.18 -5.63
CA ASN A 99 -17.13 4.06 -4.47
C ASN A 99 -16.35 5.33 -4.81
N THR A 100 -16.81 6.46 -4.26
CA THR A 100 -16.08 7.73 -4.26
C THR A 100 -15.70 8.09 -2.82
N PHE A 101 -14.71 8.97 -2.70
CA PHE A 101 -14.06 9.30 -1.42
C PHE A 101 -13.81 10.81 -1.33
N ASP A 102 -13.72 11.32 -0.10
CA ASP A 102 -13.25 12.69 0.14
C ASP A 102 -11.75 12.80 -0.17
N PHE A 103 -10.99 11.75 0.15
CA PHE A 103 -9.55 11.68 -0.14
C PHE A 103 -9.06 10.23 -0.15
N VAL A 104 -8.04 9.96 -0.96
CA VAL A 104 -7.39 8.62 -1.02
C VAL A 104 -5.87 8.78 -1.02
N TRP A 105 -5.18 7.80 -0.43
CA TRP A 105 -3.71 7.78 -0.45
C TRP A 105 -3.19 6.36 -0.27
N ASN A 106 -1.88 6.24 -0.45
CA ASN A 106 -1.14 4.99 -0.27
C ASN A 106 -1.72 3.82 -1.07
N LEU A 107 -1.88 4.05 -2.39
CA LEU A 107 -2.28 2.99 -3.33
C LEU A 107 -1.24 1.87 -3.30
N GLN A 108 -1.68 0.65 -3.06
CA GLN A 108 -0.86 -0.54 -2.86
C GLN A 108 -1.39 -1.70 -3.69
N PHE A 109 -0.52 -2.66 -3.95
CA PHE A 109 -0.88 -3.89 -4.66
C PHE A 109 -0.39 -5.08 -3.84
N CYS A 110 -1.20 -6.13 -3.78
CA CYS A 110 -0.76 -7.34 -3.12
C CYS A 110 0.34 -8.04 -3.94
N PRO A 111 1.17 -8.85 -3.30
CA PRO A 111 2.28 -9.50 -4.03
C PRO A 111 1.86 -10.40 -5.19
N SER A 112 0.64 -10.92 -5.18
CA SER A 112 0.11 -11.74 -6.29
C SER A 112 -0.38 -10.90 -7.46
N GLY A 113 -0.56 -9.58 -7.27
CA GLY A 113 -1.02 -8.69 -8.34
C GLY A 113 -2.51 -8.78 -8.67
N ASP A 114 -3.31 -9.36 -7.78
CA ASP A 114 -4.75 -9.54 -8.01
C ASP A 114 -5.63 -8.68 -7.09
N HIS A 115 -5.01 -7.91 -6.20
CA HIS A 115 -5.73 -6.99 -5.33
C HIS A 115 -5.07 -5.63 -5.32
N VAL A 116 -5.91 -4.61 -5.39
CA VAL A 116 -5.55 -3.19 -5.28
C VAL A 116 -6.16 -2.66 -3.99
N GLY A 117 -5.37 -2.02 -3.16
CA GLY A 117 -5.85 -1.46 -1.90
C GLY A 117 -5.31 -0.07 -1.65
N LEU A 118 -6.01 0.68 -0.82
CA LEU A 118 -5.59 2.03 -0.46
C LEU A 118 -6.22 2.45 0.87
N ALA A 119 -5.72 3.54 1.42
CA ALA A 119 -6.35 4.22 2.53
C ALA A 119 -7.28 5.31 2.01
N TYR A 120 -8.39 5.53 2.71
CA TYR A 120 -9.36 6.55 2.31
C TYR A 120 -9.86 7.37 3.48
N GLN A 121 -10.37 8.55 3.15
CA GLN A 121 -11.24 9.36 4.00
C GLN A 121 -12.59 9.48 3.28
N LYS A 122 -13.67 9.25 4.04
CA LYS A 122 -15.04 9.40 3.54
C LYS A 122 -15.95 9.77 4.72
N ASP A 123 -16.73 10.84 4.56
CA ASP A 123 -17.68 11.30 5.58
C ASP A 123 -17.01 11.51 6.96
N MET A 124 -15.79 12.05 6.96
CA MET A 124 -14.97 12.32 8.16
C MET A 124 -14.46 11.05 8.86
N GLU A 125 -14.66 9.87 8.29
CA GLU A 125 -14.11 8.61 8.79
C GLU A 125 -12.98 8.12 7.88
N TYR A 126 -12.11 7.30 8.45
CA TYR A 126 -10.93 6.77 7.77
C TYR A 126 -10.96 5.25 7.75
N GLY A 127 -10.49 4.65 6.67
CA GLY A 127 -10.42 3.20 6.54
C GLY A 127 -9.54 2.76 5.39
N MET A 128 -9.58 1.46 5.09
CA MET A 128 -8.96 0.92 3.89
C MET A 128 -10.04 0.33 2.98
N ALA A 129 -9.79 0.40 1.69
CA ALA A 129 -10.60 -0.26 0.67
C ALA A 129 -9.71 -1.22 -0.12
N VAL A 130 -10.26 -2.38 -0.47
CA VAL A 130 -9.57 -3.38 -1.30
C VAL A 130 -10.54 -3.82 -2.40
N ASN A 131 -10.11 -3.68 -3.67
CA ASN A 131 -10.92 -4.03 -4.84
C ASN A 131 -12.36 -3.48 -4.73
N ASP A 132 -12.46 -2.17 -4.42
CA ASP A 132 -13.73 -1.45 -4.28
C ASP A 132 -14.60 -1.87 -3.07
N THR A 133 -14.07 -2.68 -2.16
CA THR A 133 -14.76 -3.05 -0.92
C THR A 133 -14.16 -2.27 0.25
N LEU A 134 -14.98 -1.45 0.89
CA LEU A 134 -14.58 -0.62 2.03
C LEU A 134 -14.66 -1.41 3.33
N TRP A 135 -13.83 -1.04 4.30
CA TRP A 135 -14.04 -1.50 5.68
C TRP A 135 -15.44 -1.11 6.17
N GLU A 136 -16.06 -1.99 6.97
CA GLU A 136 -17.39 -1.74 7.53
C GLU A 136 -17.37 -0.70 8.66
N GLU A 137 -16.27 -0.68 9.44
CA GLU A 137 -16.07 0.31 10.49
C GLU A 137 -15.10 1.38 10.03
N GLY A 138 -15.49 2.65 10.24
CA GLY A 138 -14.59 3.80 10.08
C GLY A 138 -13.91 4.16 11.39
N PHE A 139 -12.77 4.85 11.28
CA PHE A 139 -11.97 5.27 12.43
C PHE A 139 -11.73 6.78 12.38
N GLU A 140 -11.40 7.38 13.53
CA GLU A 140 -11.09 8.82 13.61
C GLU A 140 -9.75 9.17 12.93
N ASN A 141 -8.85 8.19 12.78
CA ASN A 141 -7.58 8.38 12.09
C ASN A 141 -7.00 7.03 11.70
N ILE A 142 -6.21 7.00 10.64
CA ILE A 142 -5.56 5.81 10.13
C ILE A 142 -4.14 6.14 9.67
N THR A 143 -3.19 5.28 10.03
CA THR A 143 -1.80 5.41 9.59
C THR A 143 -1.23 4.00 9.30
N GLY A 144 -0.03 3.95 8.77
CA GLY A 144 0.72 2.70 8.66
C GLY A 144 -0.01 1.56 7.95
N THR A 145 -0.67 1.85 6.81
CA THR A 145 -1.48 0.87 6.09
C THR A 145 -0.61 -0.14 5.32
N VAL A 146 -1.07 -1.38 5.26
CA VAL A 146 -0.40 -2.44 4.50
C VAL A 146 -1.43 -3.36 3.83
N LEU A 147 -1.16 -3.71 2.56
CA LEU A 147 -1.92 -4.71 1.82
C LEU A 147 -1.06 -5.97 1.70
N GLY A 148 -1.58 -7.08 2.17
CA GLY A 148 -0.92 -8.37 2.15
C GLY A 148 -1.47 -9.33 1.12
N PRO A 149 -0.95 -10.56 1.13
CA PRO A 149 -1.43 -11.58 0.20
C PRO A 149 -2.92 -11.89 0.37
N GLY A 150 -3.58 -12.19 -0.76
CA GLY A 150 -4.98 -12.55 -0.80
C GLY A 150 -5.93 -11.41 -0.45
N GLY A 151 -5.45 -10.15 -0.53
CA GLY A 151 -6.27 -8.98 -0.22
C GLY A 151 -6.41 -8.66 1.26
N ASN A 152 -5.75 -9.42 2.15
CA ASN A 152 -5.71 -9.06 3.58
C ASN A 152 -5.09 -7.68 3.74
N CYS A 153 -5.69 -6.84 4.55
CA CYS A 153 -5.17 -5.51 4.77
C CYS A 153 -5.19 -5.15 6.25
N ALA A 154 -4.28 -4.27 6.65
CA ALA A 154 -4.17 -3.86 8.04
C ALA A 154 -3.68 -2.42 8.13
N ALA A 155 -4.05 -1.77 9.22
CA ALA A 155 -3.62 -0.40 9.49
C ALA A 155 -3.53 -0.14 10.98
N VAL A 156 -2.71 0.85 11.32
CA VAL A 156 -2.75 1.45 12.65
C VAL A 156 -3.90 2.45 12.65
N VAL A 157 -4.83 2.30 13.60
CA VAL A 157 -6.02 3.13 13.69
C VAL A 157 -6.07 3.82 15.05
N GLN A 158 -6.68 5.00 15.10
CA GLN A 158 -7.02 5.61 16.36
C GLN A 158 -8.28 4.91 16.89
N ALA A 159 -8.10 4.05 17.87
CA ALA A 159 -9.16 3.17 18.40
C ALA A 159 -9.91 3.81 19.58
N GLU A 160 -9.34 4.83 20.19
CA GLU A 160 -9.97 5.55 21.31
C GLU A 160 -9.97 7.05 21.01
N SER A 161 -11.10 7.70 21.21
CA SER A 161 -11.18 9.15 21.06
C SER A 161 -10.34 9.84 22.14
N MET A 162 -9.61 10.87 21.74
CA MET A 162 -8.81 11.64 22.68
C MET A 162 -9.61 12.85 23.19
N PRO A 163 -10.06 12.83 24.44
CA PRO A 163 -10.66 14.03 25.02
C PRO A 163 -9.63 15.17 25.04
N ALA A 164 -10.07 16.37 24.85
CA ALA A 164 -9.18 17.53 24.78
C ALA A 164 -8.24 17.60 26.02
N ALA A 165 -6.93 17.56 25.75
CA ALA A 165 -5.86 17.70 26.74
C ALA A 165 -5.80 16.61 27.82
N ASP A 166 -6.29 15.39 27.56
CA ASP A 166 -6.19 14.30 28.54
C ASP A 166 -4.86 13.54 28.35
N VAL A 167 -3.85 13.95 29.09
CA VAL A 167 -2.51 13.34 29.07
C VAL A 167 -2.54 11.91 29.61
N ASP A 168 -3.42 11.61 30.56
CA ASP A 168 -3.53 10.25 31.11
C ASP A 168 -4.17 9.28 30.14
N ALA A 169 -5.15 9.73 29.37
CA ALA A 169 -5.73 8.91 28.29
C ALA A 169 -4.67 8.63 27.22
N PHE A 170 -3.91 9.65 26.83
CA PHE A 170 -2.81 9.48 25.86
C PHE A 170 -1.77 8.46 26.36
N ALA A 171 -1.42 8.53 27.66
CA ALA A 171 -0.43 7.63 28.25
C ALA A 171 -0.88 6.17 28.30
N LYS A 172 -2.19 5.91 28.24
CA LYS A 172 -2.74 4.54 28.19
C LYS A 172 -2.68 3.97 26.77
N GLY A 173 -2.52 4.83 25.78
CA GLY A 173 -2.50 4.44 24.37
C GLY A 173 -3.86 4.61 23.69
N LEU A 174 -3.83 5.26 22.54
CA LEU A 174 -5.03 5.55 21.73
C LEU A 174 -5.09 4.70 20.47
N PHE A 175 -3.97 4.06 20.10
CA PHE A 175 -3.86 3.40 18.81
C PHE A 175 -4.01 1.89 18.95
N GLY A 176 -4.70 1.30 18.01
CA GLY A 176 -4.81 -0.14 17.82
C GLY A 176 -4.35 -0.53 16.43
N VAL A 177 -4.36 -1.83 16.16
CA VAL A 177 -4.15 -2.34 14.81
C VAL A 177 -5.43 -3.00 14.36
N ALA A 178 -5.98 -2.54 13.25
CA ALA A 178 -7.14 -3.12 12.61
C ALA A 178 -6.69 -4.04 11.47
N VAL A 179 -7.30 -5.20 11.38
CA VAL A 179 -7.07 -6.18 10.31
C VAL A 179 -8.40 -6.44 9.62
N ASN A 180 -8.46 -6.21 8.32
CA ASN A 180 -9.67 -6.33 7.51
C ASN A 180 -10.86 -5.58 8.13
N GLY A 181 -10.58 -4.38 8.68
CA GLY A 181 -11.59 -3.50 9.28
C GLY A 181 -11.89 -3.76 10.75
N THR A 182 -11.39 -4.83 11.35
CA THR A 182 -11.66 -5.16 12.77
C THR A 182 -10.47 -4.76 13.63
N CYS A 183 -10.67 -3.84 14.56
CA CYS A 183 -9.62 -3.38 15.46
C CYS A 183 -9.42 -4.37 16.60
N GLY A 184 -8.16 -4.73 16.86
CA GLY A 184 -7.79 -5.57 18.00
C GLY A 184 -8.01 -4.88 19.34
N GLU A 185 -8.01 -5.66 20.43
CA GLU A 185 -8.28 -5.14 21.79
C GLU A 185 -7.09 -4.36 22.39
N GLN A 186 -5.87 -4.65 21.94
CA GLN A 186 -4.69 -4.01 22.51
C GLN A 186 -4.57 -2.54 22.10
N ARG A 187 -4.08 -1.72 23.05
CA ARG A 187 -3.83 -0.29 22.81
C ARG A 187 -2.35 0.00 23.00
N PHE A 188 -1.85 0.92 22.19
CA PHE A 188 -0.44 1.33 22.15
C PHE A 188 -0.32 2.84 22.13
N LEU A 189 0.80 3.37 22.61
CA LEU A 189 1.13 4.79 22.42
C LEU A 189 1.34 5.09 20.93
N ASN A 190 1.91 4.13 20.21
CA ASN A 190 2.02 4.18 18.76
C ASN A 190 2.34 2.78 18.23
N ALA A 191 2.03 2.55 16.96
CA ALA A 191 2.39 1.34 16.24
C ALA A 191 2.81 1.71 14.81
N TRP A 192 3.68 0.90 14.19
CA TRP A 192 4.16 1.18 12.84
C TRP A 192 4.79 -0.07 12.22
N ASP A 193 5.15 0.03 10.93
CA ASP A 193 5.86 -1.01 10.18
C ASP A 193 5.12 -2.36 10.21
N LEU A 194 3.83 -2.32 9.89
CA LEU A 194 3.02 -3.52 9.75
C LEU A 194 3.55 -4.37 8.58
N SER A 195 3.63 -5.67 8.77
CA SER A 195 4.13 -6.57 7.73
C SER A 195 3.43 -7.93 7.82
N PHE A 196 2.80 -8.34 6.73
CA PHE A 196 2.22 -9.68 6.63
C PHE A 196 3.29 -10.73 6.32
N SER A 197 3.07 -11.95 6.79
CA SER A 197 3.83 -13.12 6.34
C SER A 197 3.55 -13.39 4.86
N ARG A 198 4.42 -14.15 4.22
CA ARG A 198 4.32 -14.45 2.79
C ARG A 198 3.00 -15.17 2.43
N ASP A 199 2.46 -15.96 3.34
CA ASP A 199 1.18 -16.65 3.12
C ASP A 199 -0.03 -15.84 3.61
N GLY A 200 0.19 -14.63 4.13
CA GLY A 200 -0.86 -13.72 4.60
C GLY A 200 -1.52 -14.09 5.93
N LYS A 201 -1.05 -15.16 6.60
CA LYS A 201 -1.71 -15.65 7.81
C LYS A 201 -1.28 -14.93 9.08
N ASP A 202 -0.07 -14.41 9.09
CA ASP A 202 0.48 -13.74 10.25
C ASP A 202 0.78 -12.28 9.92
N LEU A 203 0.57 -11.41 10.91
CA LEU A 203 0.88 -9.98 10.82
C LEU A 203 1.78 -9.60 11.99
N THR A 204 2.86 -8.88 11.72
CA THR A 204 3.75 -8.34 12.74
C THR A 204 3.82 -6.82 12.63
N TRP A 205 4.09 -6.17 13.74
CA TRP A 205 4.27 -4.72 13.79
C TRP A 205 5.14 -4.30 14.97
N ALA A 206 5.77 -3.13 14.83
CA ALA A 206 6.51 -2.49 15.92
C ALA A 206 5.56 -1.64 16.75
N VAL A 207 5.80 -1.56 18.06
CA VAL A 207 4.97 -0.77 18.98
C VAL A 207 5.81 0.07 19.93
N ARG A 208 5.27 1.21 20.33
CA ARG A 208 5.72 1.96 21.49
C ARG A 208 4.74 1.69 22.62
N MET A 209 5.26 1.09 23.69
CA MET A 209 4.45 0.64 24.82
C MET A 209 4.34 1.73 25.90
N ASP A 210 5.46 2.41 26.14
CA ASP A 210 5.55 3.53 27.08
C ASP A 210 6.66 4.50 26.62
N ARG A 211 7.04 5.43 27.47
CA ARG A 211 8.01 6.47 27.10
C ARG A 211 9.39 5.91 26.69
N GLU A 212 9.79 4.77 27.24
CA GLU A 212 11.13 4.24 27.10
C GLU A 212 11.18 2.82 26.53
N ALA A 213 10.01 2.20 26.31
CA ALA A 213 9.95 0.80 25.93
C ALA A 213 9.26 0.62 24.57
N TYR A 214 9.94 -0.12 23.73
CA TYR A 214 9.46 -0.56 22.41
C TYR A 214 9.31 -2.06 22.40
N GLY A 215 8.43 -2.58 21.56
CA GLY A 215 8.17 -3.99 21.44
C GLY A 215 7.81 -4.41 20.03
N VAL A 216 7.61 -5.70 19.86
CA VAL A 216 7.10 -6.29 18.64
C VAL A 216 5.83 -7.07 18.98
N ALA A 217 4.82 -6.95 18.18
CA ALA A 217 3.61 -7.75 18.30
C ALA A 217 3.46 -8.64 17.07
N VAL A 218 2.89 -9.83 17.28
CA VAL A 218 2.55 -10.76 16.21
C VAL A 218 1.12 -11.25 16.46
N ASN A 219 0.24 -11.05 15.50
CA ASN A 219 -1.17 -11.46 15.57
C ASN A 219 -1.85 -10.99 16.87
N GLY A 220 -1.61 -9.74 17.28
CA GLY A 220 -2.16 -9.17 18.49
C GLY A 220 -1.46 -9.57 19.78
N LYS A 221 -0.45 -10.41 19.73
CA LYS A 221 0.31 -10.82 20.93
C LYS A 221 1.62 -10.06 21.00
N LEU A 222 1.77 -9.26 22.04
CA LEU A 222 3.00 -8.53 22.30
C LEU A 222 4.07 -9.50 22.84
N TRP A 223 5.30 -9.38 22.35
CA TRP A 223 6.43 -10.13 22.89
C TRP A 223 6.76 -9.64 24.30
N ASP A 224 7.18 -10.56 25.16
CA ASP A 224 7.60 -10.23 26.54
C ASP A 224 8.86 -9.37 26.57
N GLN A 225 9.70 -9.52 25.55
CA GLN A 225 10.97 -8.79 25.46
C GLN A 225 10.73 -7.33 25.07
N LYS A 226 11.31 -6.42 25.85
CA LYS A 226 11.29 -4.98 25.59
C LYS A 226 12.63 -4.54 25.00
N PHE A 227 12.59 -3.52 24.17
CA PHE A 227 13.74 -2.98 23.46
C PHE A 227 13.84 -1.47 23.68
N GLN A 228 15.04 -0.92 23.52
CA GLN A 228 15.25 0.53 23.51
C GLN A 228 14.86 1.17 22.17
N ALA A 229 14.87 0.36 21.11
CA ALA A 229 14.42 0.78 19.78
C ALA A 229 14.06 -0.47 18.97
N VAL A 230 13.10 -0.32 18.08
CA VAL A 230 12.67 -1.39 17.16
C VAL A 230 12.53 -0.80 15.77
N TRP A 231 13.09 -1.47 14.79
CA TRP A 231 12.90 -1.20 13.37
C TRP A 231 11.97 -2.26 12.80
N ARG A 232 11.61 -2.10 11.55
CA ARG A 232 10.63 -2.92 10.83
C ARG A 232 10.79 -4.42 11.13
N PRO A 233 9.85 -5.04 11.84
CA PRO A 233 9.87 -6.50 12.02
C PRO A 233 9.50 -7.19 10.71
N VAL A 234 10.19 -8.30 10.41
CA VAL A 234 9.94 -9.07 9.19
C VAL A 234 9.91 -10.55 9.53
N PHE A 235 9.12 -11.26 8.75
CA PHE A 235 9.10 -12.71 8.89
C PHE A 235 10.25 -13.32 8.15
N UNK A 236 10.98 -13.96 8.69
CA UNK A 236 12.01 -14.58 8.19
C UNK A 236 11.54 -15.60 7.32
N MET A 237 12.12 -15.65 6.35
CA MET A 237 11.93 -16.74 5.39
C MET A 237 12.65 -18.00 5.89
N LYS A 238 11.94 -19.08 6.08
CA LYS A 238 12.58 -20.36 6.38
C LYS A 238 13.27 -20.84 5.11
N ILE A 239 14.59 -20.88 5.16
CA ILE A 239 15.39 -21.43 4.07
C ILE A 239 15.55 -22.92 4.33
N TYR A 240 14.90 -23.74 3.53
CA TYR A 240 15.06 -25.19 3.60
C TYR A 240 16.23 -25.58 2.70
N GLY A 241 17.33 -25.98 3.32
CA GLY A 241 18.54 -26.42 2.62
C GLY A 241 19.56 -26.92 3.62
N THR A 242 20.42 -27.80 3.18
CA THR A 242 21.58 -28.22 3.98
C THR A 242 22.69 -27.20 3.74
N PHE A 243 22.98 -26.42 4.76
CA PHE A 243 24.06 -25.44 4.73
C PHE A 243 25.23 -25.96 5.56
N SER A 244 26.43 -25.79 5.07
CA SER A 244 27.63 -26.05 5.85
C SER A 244 27.75 -25.03 6.99
N PRO A 245 28.44 -25.36 8.08
CA PRO A 245 28.63 -24.38 9.16
C PRO A 245 29.18 -23.03 8.69
N ALA A 246 30.10 -23.03 7.74
CA ALA A 246 30.68 -21.81 7.20
C ALA A 246 29.64 -20.95 6.45
N GLN A 247 28.66 -21.57 5.81
CA GLN A 247 27.57 -20.86 5.13
C GLN A 247 26.58 -20.24 6.15
N LEU A 248 26.33 -20.95 7.25
CA LEU A 248 25.47 -20.45 8.32
C LEU A 248 26.09 -19.23 9.01
N ASP A 249 27.41 -19.23 9.19
CA ASP A 249 28.11 -18.09 9.78
C ASP A 249 27.98 -16.82 8.92
N GLN A 250 27.93 -16.96 7.60
CA GLN A 250 27.74 -15.84 6.70
C GLN A 250 26.31 -15.26 6.77
N ILE A 251 25.33 -16.14 6.98
CA ILE A 251 23.91 -15.73 7.06
C ILE A 251 23.60 -15.09 8.41
N SER A 252 24.31 -15.48 9.47
CA SER A 252 24.04 -15.03 10.83
C SER A 252 24.74 -13.70 11.19
N GLN A 253 25.58 -13.16 10.33
CA GLN A 253 26.19 -11.85 10.60
C GLN A 253 25.16 -10.74 10.46
N PRO A 254 24.98 -9.91 11.50
CA PRO A 254 24.05 -8.79 11.37
C PRO A 254 24.53 -7.84 10.28
N LEU A 255 23.63 -7.48 9.40
CA LEU A 255 23.87 -6.41 8.42
C LEU A 255 23.98 -5.08 9.19
N LEU A 256 25.14 -4.81 9.75
CA LEU A 256 25.47 -3.50 10.28
C LEU A 256 25.91 -2.60 9.12
N ARG A 257 24.95 -1.86 8.57
CA ARG A 257 25.21 -0.66 7.79
C ARG A 257 24.07 0.33 7.97
#